data_9052c46b7268760a387a86168575030f
#
_entry.id   9052c46b7268760a387a86168575030f
#
_cell.length_a   1.000
_cell.length_b   1.000
_cell.length_c   1.000
_cell.angle_alpha   90.00
_cell.angle_beta   90.00
_cell.angle_gamma   90.00
#
_symmetry.space_group_name_H-M   'P 1'
#
loop_
_entity.id
_entity.type
_entity.pdbx_description
1 polymer ?
#
loop_
_entity_poly.entity_id
_entity_poly.type
_entity_poly.pdbx_seq_one_letter_code
_entity_poly.pdbx_strand_id
1 'polypeptide(L)'
;MYITVLKSKLHRVKVTSTNIDYDGSCGIDKDWMDTLDIKEYEQVHIYNISNGNRFITYAFSEERGSKQISINGAAAHKANKGDLIIICSYILSNKDDKFLKPKIIKVED
;
A
#
# COMPACT_ATOMS: atom_id res chain seq x y z
N MET A 1 -12.05 -0.18 24.70
CA MET A 1 -11.10 -1.14 24.06
C MET A 1 -10.99 -0.85 22.60
N TYR A 2 -9.77 -0.77 22.09
CA TYR A 2 -9.51 -0.53 20.69
C TYR A 2 -9.04 -1.79 19.99
N ILE A 3 -9.42 -1.93 18.74
CA ILE A 3 -8.94 -3.01 17.88
C ILE A 3 -8.36 -2.41 16.61
N THR A 4 -7.39 -3.08 16.02
CA THR A 4 -6.83 -2.69 14.73
C THR A 4 -7.63 -3.37 13.64
N VAL A 5 -8.20 -2.57 12.74
CA VAL A 5 -9.02 -3.09 11.64
C VAL A 5 -8.50 -2.60 10.30
N LEU A 6 -8.83 -3.30 9.25
CA LEU A 6 -8.47 -2.90 7.89
C LEU A 6 -9.21 -1.62 7.53
N LYS A 7 -8.46 -0.57 7.19
CA LYS A 7 -9.02 0.70 6.73
C LYS A 7 -9.20 0.69 5.22
N SER A 8 -8.18 0.26 4.48
CA SER A 8 -8.23 0.25 3.02
C SER A 8 -7.26 -0.76 2.43
N LYS A 9 -7.53 -1.14 1.18
CA LYS A 9 -6.72 -2.14 0.49
C LYS A 9 -6.68 -1.85 -1.01
N LEU A 10 -5.48 -1.81 -1.55
CA LEU A 10 -5.22 -1.77 -2.99
C LEU A 10 -4.78 -3.18 -3.39
N HIS A 11 -5.65 -3.91 -4.09
CA HIS A 11 -5.48 -5.33 -4.33
C HIS A 11 -4.95 -5.63 -5.73
N ARG A 12 -3.80 -6.31 -5.80
CA ARG A 12 -3.20 -6.83 -7.04
C ARG A 12 -2.69 -5.74 -7.97
N VAL A 13 -1.97 -4.78 -7.42
CA VAL A 13 -1.26 -3.79 -8.25
C VAL A 13 0.11 -4.34 -8.65
N LYS A 14 0.59 -3.88 -9.77
CA LYS A 14 1.91 -4.26 -10.28
C LYS A 14 2.96 -3.25 -9.82
N VAL A 15 4.07 -3.74 -9.30
CA VAL A 15 5.24 -2.89 -9.01
C VAL A 15 5.82 -2.39 -10.32
N THR A 16 5.90 -1.06 -10.47
CA THR A 16 6.39 -0.45 -11.72
C THR A 16 7.87 -0.12 -11.67
N SER A 17 8.43 0.08 -10.47
CA SER A 17 9.86 0.36 -10.29
C SER A 17 10.32 0.02 -8.89
N THR A 18 11.62 -0.27 -8.76
CA THR A 18 12.28 -0.43 -7.48
C THR A 18 13.58 0.36 -7.49
N ASN A 19 13.97 0.92 -6.33
CA ASN A 19 15.22 1.67 -6.20
C ASN A 19 15.79 1.49 -4.81
N ILE A 20 16.81 0.65 -4.69
CA ILE A 20 17.43 0.30 -3.43
C ILE A 20 18.18 1.45 -2.78
N ASP A 21 18.64 2.41 -3.58
CA ASP A 21 19.44 3.55 -3.12
C ASP A 21 18.60 4.76 -2.73
N TYR A 22 17.28 4.68 -2.88
CA TYR A 22 16.38 5.76 -2.56
C TYR A 22 15.85 5.60 -1.12
N ASP A 23 15.29 6.67 -0.55
CA ASP A 23 14.68 6.60 0.78
C ASP A 23 13.58 5.53 0.82
N GLY A 24 13.58 4.72 1.88
CA GLY A 24 12.62 3.63 2.03
C GLY A 24 11.19 4.15 2.02
N SER A 25 10.36 3.60 1.13
CA SER A 25 8.99 4.07 0.95
C SER A 25 8.26 3.24 -0.10
N CYS A 26 6.94 3.44 -0.17
CA CYS A 26 6.11 2.89 -1.23
C CYS A 26 5.41 4.04 -1.95
N GLY A 27 5.81 4.33 -3.18
CA GLY A 27 5.14 5.33 -4.01
C GLY A 27 3.86 4.75 -4.60
N ILE A 28 2.78 5.51 -4.51
CA ILE A 28 1.45 5.06 -4.94
C ILE A 28 0.80 6.18 -5.76
N ASP A 29 0.19 5.84 -6.89
CA ASP A 29 -0.62 6.78 -7.67
C ASP A 29 -1.53 7.57 -6.72
N LYS A 30 -1.45 8.90 -6.79
CA LYS A 30 -2.19 9.78 -5.88
C LYS A 30 -3.70 9.59 -5.98
N ASP A 31 -4.22 9.26 -7.15
CA ASP A 31 -5.66 8.98 -7.30
C ASP A 31 -6.09 7.78 -6.46
N TRP A 32 -5.26 6.74 -6.42
CA TRP A 32 -5.53 5.59 -5.57
C TRP A 32 -5.44 5.95 -4.08
N MET A 33 -4.44 6.76 -3.71
CA MET A 33 -4.30 7.20 -2.33
C MET A 33 -5.53 7.98 -1.87
N ASP A 34 -6.03 8.89 -2.72
CA ASP A 34 -7.21 9.69 -2.37
C ASP A 34 -8.44 8.81 -2.20
N THR A 35 -8.68 7.89 -3.14
CA THR A 35 -9.84 6.98 -3.08
C THR A 35 -9.78 6.10 -1.83
N LEU A 36 -8.60 5.64 -1.46
CA LEU A 36 -8.39 4.75 -0.32
C LEU A 36 -8.17 5.48 1.00
N ASP A 37 -8.12 6.81 0.97
CA ASP A 37 -7.83 7.65 2.13
C ASP A 37 -6.49 7.30 2.79
N ILE A 38 -5.48 7.05 1.97
CA ILE A 38 -4.10 6.85 2.42
C ILE A 38 -3.38 8.18 2.28
N LYS A 39 -2.79 8.65 3.38
CA LYS A 39 -2.11 9.95 3.46
C LYS A 39 -0.61 9.79 3.21
N GLU A 40 0.03 10.90 2.84
CA GLU A 40 1.50 10.97 2.80
C GLU A 40 2.07 10.50 4.14
N TYR A 41 3.11 9.69 4.09
CA TYR A 41 3.82 9.13 5.24
C TYR A 41 3.02 8.14 6.07
N GLU A 42 1.82 7.80 5.67
CA GLU A 42 1.02 6.81 6.39
C GLU A 42 1.68 5.43 6.30
N GLN A 43 1.72 4.72 7.41
CA GLN A 43 2.23 3.34 7.43
C GLN A 43 1.34 2.44 6.58
N VAL A 44 1.97 1.64 5.72
CA VAL A 44 1.27 0.64 4.91
C VAL A 44 1.97 -0.70 5.03
N HIS A 45 1.17 -1.76 4.93
CA HIS A 45 1.64 -3.15 4.88
C HIS A 45 1.59 -3.61 3.44
N ILE A 46 2.67 -4.21 2.99
CA ILE A 46 2.79 -4.70 1.62
C ILE A 46 2.85 -6.23 1.66
N TYR A 47 1.97 -6.86 0.90
CA TYR A 47 1.93 -8.32 0.77
C TYR A 47 2.22 -8.67 -0.68
N ASN A 48 3.36 -9.30 -0.92
CA ASN A 48 3.80 -9.63 -2.28
C ASN A 48 3.24 -10.98 -2.68
N ILE A 49 2.29 -10.97 -3.60
CA ILE A 49 1.63 -12.18 -4.09
C ILE A 49 2.63 -13.06 -4.86
N SER A 50 3.55 -12.42 -5.59
CA SER A 50 4.46 -13.14 -6.49
C SER A 50 5.51 -13.96 -5.75
N ASN A 51 5.95 -13.53 -4.54
CA ASN A 51 7.00 -14.24 -3.82
C ASN A 51 6.68 -14.54 -2.36
N GLY A 52 5.54 -14.11 -1.86
CA GLY A 52 5.10 -14.35 -0.48
C GLY A 52 5.71 -13.45 0.57
N ASN A 53 6.58 -12.51 0.21
CA ASN A 53 7.19 -11.59 1.16
C ASN A 53 6.15 -10.62 1.71
N ARG A 54 6.33 -10.27 2.99
CA ARG A 54 5.47 -9.32 3.70
C ARG A 54 6.37 -8.31 4.39
N PHE A 55 6.08 -7.02 4.21
CA PHE A 55 6.90 -5.98 4.83
C PHE A 55 6.05 -4.74 5.10
N ILE A 56 6.59 -3.87 5.96
CA ILE A 56 5.92 -2.64 6.38
C ILE A 56 6.79 -1.46 5.97
N THR A 57 6.15 -0.44 5.40
CA THR A 57 6.82 0.79 5.00
C THR A 57 5.83 1.95 5.14
N TYR A 58 6.10 3.07 4.51
CA TYR A 58 5.16 4.19 4.50
C TYR A 58 4.92 4.65 3.06
N ALA A 59 3.78 5.32 2.86
CA ALA A 59 3.33 5.73 1.54
C ALA A 59 3.79 7.15 1.20
N PHE A 60 4.06 7.38 -0.08
CA PHE A 60 4.15 8.72 -0.64
C PHE A 60 3.45 8.73 -2.01
N SER A 61 3.05 9.93 -2.47
CA SER A 61 2.30 10.02 -3.70
C SER A 61 3.18 10.03 -4.94
N GLU A 62 2.78 9.25 -5.93
CA GLU A 62 3.28 9.35 -7.30
C GLU A 62 2.27 10.14 -8.14
N GLU A 63 2.64 10.48 -9.35
CA GLU A 63 1.81 11.29 -10.25
C GLU A 63 0.41 10.70 -10.42
N ARG A 64 -0.60 11.58 -10.38
CA ARG A 64 -2.01 11.19 -10.57
C ARG A 64 -2.23 10.54 -11.92
N GLY A 65 -2.92 9.40 -11.92
CA GLY A 65 -3.27 8.67 -13.13
C GLY A 65 -2.12 7.90 -13.75
N SER A 66 -0.93 7.93 -13.12
CA SER A 66 0.25 7.25 -13.64
C SER A 66 0.22 5.74 -13.43
N LYS A 67 -0.57 5.27 -12.48
CA LYS A 67 -0.60 3.88 -12.01
C LYS A 67 0.77 3.40 -11.51
N GLN A 68 1.63 4.33 -11.11
CA GLN A 68 2.95 4.00 -10.59
C GLN A 68 2.85 3.41 -9.19
N ILE A 69 3.61 2.34 -8.99
CA ILE A 69 3.87 1.72 -7.69
C ILE A 69 5.37 1.54 -7.60
N SER A 70 6.02 2.30 -6.73
CA SER A 70 7.47 2.21 -6.55
C SER A 70 7.80 1.67 -5.17
N ILE A 71 8.76 0.75 -5.10
CA ILE A 71 9.24 0.18 -3.84
C ILE A 71 10.70 0.62 -3.69
N ASN A 72 10.97 1.39 -2.66
CA ASN A 72 12.24 2.09 -2.50
C ASN A 72 12.95 1.72 -1.22
N GLY A 73 14.28 1.89 -1.22
CA GLY A 73 15.13 1.63 -0.06
C GLY A 73 15.23 0.15 0.26
N ALA A 74 15.34 -0.17 1.54
CA ALA A 74 15.48 -1.55 2.01
C ALA A 74 14.32 -2.46 1.57
N ALA A 75 13.12 -1.90 1.43
CA ALA A 75 11.96 -2.64 0.95
C ALA A 75 12.13 -3.18 -0.48
N ALA A 76 13.01 -2.55 -1.27
CA ALA A 76 13.29 -3.00 -2.64
C ALA A 76 13.95 -4.39 -2.69
N HIS A 77 14.47 -4.90 -1.56
CA HIS A 77 14.93 -6.28 -1.47
C HIS A 77 13.79 -7.30 -1.43
N LYS A 78 12.57 -6.85 -1.15
CA LYS A 78 11.40 -7.72 -0.94
C LYS A 78 10.46 -7.77 -2.13
N ALA A 79 10.69 -6.96 -3.16
CA ALA A 79 9.83 -6.89 -4.33
C ALA A 79 10.64 -6.55 -5.58
N ASN A 80 10.21 -7.08 -6.71
CA ASN A 80 10.81 -6.80 -8.01
C ASN A 80 9.81 -6.11 -8.91
N LYS A 81 10.31 -5.33 -9.87
CA LYS A 81 9.47 -4.76 -10.92
C LYS A 81 8.65 -5.89 -11.57
N GLY A 82 7.35 -5.66 -11.71
CA GLY A 82 6.43 -6.64 -12.29
C GLY A 82 5.73 -7.52 -11.28
N ASP A 83 6.19 -7.54 -10.02
CA ASP A 83 5.51 -8.32 -8.97
C ASP A 83 4.11 -7.78 -8.72
N LEU A 84 3.19 -8.69 -8.41
CA LEU A 84 1.84 -8.33 -7.98
C LEU A 84 1.84 -8.23 -6.47
N ILE A 85 1.35 -7.09 -5.95
CA ILE A 85 1.33 -6.83 -4.52
C ILE A 85 -0.04 -6.36 -4.05
N ILE A 86 -0.26 -6.45 -2.75
CA ILE A 86 -1.42 -5.91 -2.06
C ILE A 86 -0.90 -4.86 -1.08
N ILE A 87 -1.49 -3.66 -1.09
CA ILE A 87 -1.14 -2.59 -0.17
C ILE A 87 -2.31 -2.39 0.78
N CYS A 88 -2.07 -2.55 2.08
CA CYS A 88 -3.11 -2.42 3.10
C CYS A 88 -2.77 -1.31 4.09
N SER A 89 -3.78 -0.57 4.51
CA SER A 89 -3.66 0.33 5.65
C SER A 89 -4.64 -0.09 6.73
N TYR A 90 -4.31 0.23 7.98
CA TYR A 90 -5.06 -0.20 9.15
C TYR A 90 -5.35 0.99 10.03
N ILE A 91 -6.38 0.89 10.85
CA ILE A 91 -6.78 1.95 11.76
C ILE A 91 -7.19 1.35 13.10
N LEU A 92 -6.90 2.07 14.18
CA LEU A 92 -7.42 1.74 15.49
C LEU A 92 -8.87 2.19 15.58
N SER A 93 -9.76 1.26 15.93
CA SER A 93 -11.17 1.53 16.07
C SER A 93 -11.63 1.08 17.45
N ASN A 94 -12.53 1.86 18.09
CA ASN A 94 -13.18 1.39 19.31
C ASN A 94 -14.14 0.27 18.92
N LYS A 95 -14.01 -0.90 19.56
CA LYS A 95 -14.81 -2.06 19.21
C LYS A 95 -16.32 -1.84 19.34
N ASP A 96 -16.72 -0.83 20.14
CA ASP A 96 -18.12 -0.48 20.35
C ASP A 96 -18.64 0.52 19.32
N ASP A 97 -17.77 1.05 18.46
CA ASP A 97 -18.15 1.93 17.37
C ASP A 97 -18.80 1.14 16.24
N LYS A 98 -19.59 1.83 15.42
CA LYS A 98 -20.13 1.22 14.23
C LYS A 98 -19.02 0.70 13.35
N PHE A 99 -19.20 -0.51 12.82
CA PHE A 99 -18.26 -1.12 11.89
C PHE A 99 -18.02 -0.20 10.69
N LEU A 100 -16.76 0.17 10.48
CA LEU A 100 -16.34 0.91 9.31
C LEU A 100 -15.96 -0.08 8.22
N LYS A 101 -16.72 -0.07 7.13
CA LYS A 101 -16.42 -0.93 5.99
C LYS A 101 -15.13 -0.46 5.33
N PRO A 102 -14.15 -1.34 5.10
CA PRO A 102 -12.91 -0.93 4.45
C PRO A 102 -13.13 -0.49 3.01
N LYS A 103 -12.32 0.45 2.56
CA LYS A 103 -12.29 0.89 1.15
C LYS A 103 -11.34 -0.04 0.40
N ILE A 104 -11.81 -0.63 -0.68
CA ILE A 104 -11.03 -1.60 -1.44
C ILE A 104 -11.08 -1.25 -2.92
N ILE A 105 -9.90 -1.19 -3.53
CA ILE A 105 -9.75 -1.13 -4.98
C ILE A 105 -9.14 -2.45 -5.42
N LYS A 106 -9.79 -3.14 -6.36
CA LYS A 106 -9.25 -4.33 -7.01
C LYS A 106 -8.78 -3.92 -8.40
N VAL A 107 -7.48 -4.07 -8.62
CA VAL A 107 -6.89 -3.75 -9.93
C VAL A 107 -6.97 -5.00 -10.79
N GLU A 108 -7.61 -4.84 -11.95
CA GLU A 108 -7.72 -5.92 -12.93
C GLU A 108 -6.87 -5.58 -14.15
N ASP A 109 -6.24 -6.61 -14.70
CA ASP A 109 -5.42 -6.46 -15.91
C ASP A 109 -6.26 -6.23 -17.16
#